data_1c4fbc4dbf694dfefab15779634f9582
#
_entry.id   1c4fbc4dbf694dfefab15779634f9582
#
_cell.length_a   1.000
_cell.length_b   1.000
_cell.length_c   1.000
_cell.angle_alpha   90.00
_cell.angle_beta   90.00
_cell.angle_gamma   90.00
#
_symmetry.space_group_name_H-M   'P 1'
#
loop_
_entity.id
_entity.type
_entity.pdbx_description
1 polymer ?
#
loop_
_entity_poly.entity_id
_entity_poly.type
_entity_poly.pdbx_seq_one_letter_code
_entity_poly.pdbx_strand_id
1 'polypeptide(L)'
;MENKAPSLSRMSKWESIFAIGWLPVHILALPLLLALLRPGISAANLTFWSYMISGLALSLLCVRFLVRDFERVFDRPARILGQALLGFALMMAANVILSWQLSFFLPEANPNNEAVMQLARQEKLRIGFITVVMAPVLEELMFRGGVFGLVRRWNRPAAYAVSILLFSACHTWQYALEDPIYWLYLVQYLPASFLLCWVYDRNDCIWTSILMHMINNSVSLWAMWLGVG
;
A
#
# COMPACT_ATOMS: atom_id res chain seq x y z
N MET A 1 33.34 -9.12 22.14
CA MET A 1 32.32 -9.71 21.23
C MET A 1 31.51 -8.56 20.71
N GLU A 2 31.81 -8.09 19.52
CA GLU A 2 31.03 -7.05 18.85
C GLU A 2 29.64 -7.61 18.55
N ASN A 3 28.64 -7.05 19.21
CA ASN A 3 27.22 -7.26 18.87
C ASN A 3 26.98 -6.64 17.49
N LYS A 4 27.30 -7.36 16.40
CA LYS A 4 26.82 -7.00 15.07
C LYS A 4 25.31 -6.98 15.15
N ALA A 5 24.74 -5.78 15.12
CA ALA A 5 23.30 -5.61 14.92
C ALA A 5 22.86 -6.54 13.77
N PRO A 6 21.80 -7.33 13.92
CA PRO A 6 21.35 -8.25 12.89
C PRO A 6 21.20 -7.48 11.58
N SER A 7 21.81 -7.98 10.51
CA SER A 7 21.75 -7.37 9.19
C SER A 7 20.28 -7.21 8.83
N LEU A 8 19.84 -5.97 8.68
CA LEU A 8 18.47 -5.64 8.28
C LEU A 8 18.10 -6.45 7.03
N SER A 9 17.01 -7.21 7.07
CA SER A 9 16.45 -7.89 5.91
C SER A 9 15.97 -6.82 4.92
N ARG A 10 16.75 -6.62 3.90
CA ARG A 10 16.42 -5.65 2.85
C ARG A 10 16.33 -6.37 1.54
N MET A 11 15.47 -5.89 0.68
CA MET A 11 15.56 -6.23 -0.73
C MET A 11 16.98 -5.98 -1.23
N SER A 12 17.48 -6.78 -2.14
CA SER A 12 18.70 -6.44 -2.88
C SER A 12 18.53 -5.09 -3.59
N LYS A 13 19.63 -4.44 -3.98
CA LYS A 13 19.53 -3.20 -4.75
C LYS A 13 18.73 -3.37 -6.03
N TRP A 14 18.91 -4.50 -6.71
CA TRP A 14 18.20 -4.82 -7.95
C TRP A 14 16.70 -5.05 -7.72
N GLU A 15 16.32 -5.84 -6.72
CA GLU A 15 14.91 -6.01 -6.34
C GLU A 15 14.24 -4.66 -6.02
N SER A 16 14.95 -3.77 -5.29
CA SER A 16 14.44 -2.43 -4.98
C SER A 16 14.26 -1.57 -6.24
N ILE A 17 15.23 -1.60 -7.16
CA ILE A 17 15.16 -0.85 -8.42
C ILE A 17 14.00 -1.38 -9.29
N PHE A 18 13.85 -2.69 -9.40
CA PHE A 18 12.73 -3.28 -10.13
C PHE A 18 11.38 -2.94 -9.49
N ALA A 19 11.28 -3.01 -8.15
CA ALA A 19 10.05 -2.67 -7.46
C ALA A 19 9.65 -1.20 -7.67
N ILE A 20 10.60 -0.27 -7.64
CA ILE A 20 10.36 1.14 -7.93
C ILE A 20 10.00 1.34 -9.41
N GLY A 21 10.74 0.71 -10.33
CA GLY A 21 10.48 0.78 -11.76
C GLY A 21 9.12 0.17 -12.16
N TRP A 22 8.59 -0.73 -11.33
CA TRP A 22 7.26 -1.32 -11.55
C TRP A 22 6.11 -0.34 -11.28
N LEU A 23 6.35 0.71 -10.50
CA LEU A 23 5.32 1.70 -10.18
C LEU A 23 4.69 2.34 -11.44
N PRO A 24 5.43 2.97 -12.36
CA PRO A 24 4.86 3.51 -13.59
C PRO A 24 4.29 2.41 -14.51
N VAL A 25 4.83 1.19 -14.46
CA VAL A 25 4.28 0.07 -15.22
C VAL A 25 2.88 -0.28 -14.70
N HIS A 26 2.72 -0.40 -13.39
CA HIS A 26 1.44 -0.72 -12.76
C HIS A 26 0.38 0.39 -12.96
N ILE A 27 0.80 1.65 -12.77
CA ILE A 27 -0.15 2.79 -12.78
C ILE A 27 -0.55 3.20 -14.20
N LEU A 28 0.37 3.11 -15.17
CA LEU A 28 0.16 3.67 -16.51
C LEU A 28 0.27 2.61 -17.62
N ALA A 29 1.43 1.95 -17.74
CA ALA A 29 1.73 1.15 -18.90
C ALA A 29 0.85 -0.10 -19.02
N LEU A 30 0.66 -0.83 -17.93
CA LEU A 30 -0.12 -2.06 -17.94
C LEU A 30 -1.63 -1.81 -18.12
N PRO A 31 -2.29 -0.86 -17.42
CA PRO A 31 -3.67 -0.53 -17.70
C PRO A 31 -3.90 -0.07 -19.15
N LEU A 32 -3.01 0.77 -19.69
CA LEU A 32 -3.08 1.20 -21.08
C LEU A 32 -2.96 0.02 -22.05
N LEU A 33 -1.98 -0.86 -21.83
CA LEU A 33 -1.79 -2.06 -22.65
C LEU A 33 -3.03 -2.96 -22.63
N LEU A 34 -3.60 -3.20 -21.45
CA LEU A 34 -4.82 -4.03 -21.31
C LEU A 34 -6.01 -3.40 -22.03
N ALA A 35 -6.17 -2.09 -21.94
CA ALA A 35 -7.23 -1.36 -22.63
C ALA A 35 -7.06 -1.42 -24.17
N LEU A 36 -5.83 -1.33 -24.67
CA LEU A 36 -5.52 -1.46 -26.10
C LEU A 36 -5.74 -2.89 -26.62
N LEU A 37 -5.34 -3.90 -25.84
CA LEU A 37 -5.53 -5.31 -26.21
C LEU A 37 -6.99 -5.76 -26.14
N ARG A 38 -7.79 -5.12 -25.30
CA ARG A 38 -9.21 -5.44 -25.12
C ARG A 38 -10.06 -4.16 -25.08
N PRO A 39 -10.35 -3.55 -26.20
CA PRO A 39 -11.23 -2.39 -26.27
C PRO A 39 -12.60 -2.69 -25.63
N GLY A 40 -13.07 -1.76 -24.77
CA GLY A 40 -14.31 -1.94 -24.02
C GLY A 40 -14.19 -2.81 -22.75
N ILE A 41 -12.97 -3.12 -22.28
CA ILE A 41 -12.78 -3.77 -20.98
C ILE A 41 -13.42 -2.93 -19.87
N SER A 42 -14.22 -3.56 -19.00
CA SER A 42 -14.81 -2.85 -17.86
C SER A 42 -13.76 -2.39 -16.86
N ALA A 43 -14.02 -1.30 -16.14
CA ALA A 43 -13.12 -0.78 -15.10
C ALA A 43 -12.78 -1.84 -14.05
N ALA A 44 -13.75 -2.65 -13.62
CA ALA A 44 -13.53 -3.74 -12.68
C ALA A 44 -12.56 -4.80 -13.22
N ASN A 45 -12.70 -5.20 -14.49
CA ASN A 45 -11.79 -6.16 -15.13
C ASN A 45 -10.39 -5.54 -15.33
N LEU A 46 -10.33 -4.29 -15.75
CA LEU A 46 -9.07 -3.58 -15.92
C LEU A 46 -8.29 -3.51 -14.61
N THR A 47 -8.95 -3.09 -13.53
CA THR A 47 -8.37 -3.05 -12.18
C THR A 47 -7.95 -4.45 -11.74
N PHE A 48 -8.83 -5.45 -11.87
CA PHE A 48 -8.53 -6.83 -11.48
C PHE A 48 -7.26 -7.35 -12.15
N TRP A 49 -7.18 -7.29 -13.47
CA TRP A 49 -6.04 -7.82 -14.19
C TRP A 49 -4.76 -7.01 -13.98
N SER A 50 -4.86 -5.69 -13.83
CA SER A 50 -3.71 -4.84 -13.53
C SER A 50 -3.06 -5.21 -12.19
N TYR A 51 -3.86 -5.39 -11.14
CA TYR A 51 -3.35 -5.81 -9.83
C TYR A 51 -2.86 -7.26 -9.82
N MET A 52 -3.59 -8.17 -10.45
CA MET A 52 -3.20 -9.59 -10.51
C MET A 52 -1.87 -9.77 -11.23
N ILE A 53 -1.73 -9.20 -12.42
CA ILE A 53 -0.50 -9.31 -13.20
C ILE A 53 0.67 -8.64 -12.47
N SER A 54 0.47 -7.41 -11.99
CA SER A 54 1.53 -6.68 -11.27
C SER A 54 1.91 -7.35 -9.97
N GLY A 55 0.93 -7.76 -9.17
CA GLY A 55 1.16 -8.40 -7.89
C GLY A 55 1.89 -9.74 -8.02
N LEU A 56 1.45 -10.59 -8.98
CA LEU A 56 2.12 -11.86 -9.24
C LEU A 56 3.53 -11.66 -9.80
N ALA A 57 3.69 -10.78 -10.80
CA ALA A 57 4.99 -10.53 -11.41
C ALA A 57 6.00 -10.01 -10.38
N LEU A 58 5.63 -8.99 -9.60
CA LEU A 58 6.55 -8.41 -8.61
C LEU A 58 6.81 -9.38 -7.44
N SER A 59 5.81 -10.16 -7.01
CA SER A 59 6.00 -11.20 -5.99
C SER A 59 6.97 -12.29 -6.45
N LEU A 60 6.89 -12.71 -7.72
CA LEU A 60 7.82 -13.68 -8.30
C LEU A 60 9.24 -13.10 -8.42
N LEU A 61 9.37 -11.86 -8.86
CA LEU A 61 10.67 -11.17 -8.93
C LEU A 61 11.32 -11.01 -7.56
N CYS A 62 10.51 -10.77 -6.52
CA CYS A 62 10.96 -10.57 -5.14
C CYS A 62 10.76 -11.83 -4.26
N VAL A 63 10.54 -13.01 -4.83
CA VAL A 63 10.20 -14.22 -4.08
C VAL A 63 11.24 -14.59 -3.02
N ARG A 64 12.53 -14.43 -3.34
CA ARG A 64 13.63 -14.70 -2.39
C ARG A 64 13.57 -13.80 -1.17
N PHE A 65 13.26 -12.53 -1.39
CA PHE A 65 13.06 -11.57 -0.31
C PHE A 65 11.83 -11.92 0.53
N LEU A 66 10.69 -12.18 -0.13
CA LEU A 66 9.44 -12.52 0.54
C LEU A 66 9.55 -13.78 1.41
N VAL A 67 10.14 -14.85 0.87
CA VAL A 67 10.31 -16.12 1.61
C VAL A 67 11.25 -15.94 2.81
N ARG A 68 12.43 -15.35 2.60
CA ARG A 68 13.36 -15.07 3.69
C ARG A 68 12.77 -14.20 4.80
N ASP A 69 11.96 -13.24 4.43
CA ASP A 69 11.32 -12.33 5.39
C ASP A 69 10.11 -13.00 6.08
N PHE A 70 9.47 -13.98 5.39
CA PHE A 70 8.39 -14.76 5.96
C PHE A 70 8.87 -15.70 7.08
N GLU A 71 10.07 -16.25 6.98
CA GLU A 71 10.68 -17.07 8.03
C GLU A 71 10.73 -16.32 9.38
N ARG A 72 10.91 -15.00 9.34
CA ARG A 72 10.92 -14.14 10.55
C ARG A 72 9.56 -14.03 11.24
N VAL A 73 8.48 -14.30 10.52
CA VAL A 73 7.15 -14.34 11.13
C VAL A 73 7.06 -15.48 12.12
N PHE A 74 7.68 -16.62 11.80
CA PHE A 74 7.73 -17.79 12.71
C PHE A 74 8.64 -17.55 13.89
N ASP A 75 9.72 -16.78 13.73
CA ASP A 75 10.64 -16.48 14.83
C ASP A 75 10.01 -15.59 15.91
N ARG A 76 9.09 -14.69 15.51
CA ARG A 76 8.55 -13.65 16.39
C ARG A 76 7.05 -13.36 16.12
N PRO A 77 6.17 -14.37 16.08
CA PRO A 77 4.80 -14.20 15.63
C PRO A 77 3.99 -13.22 16.47
N ALA A 78 4.09 -13.30 17.81
CA ALA A 78 3.37 -12.41 18.71
C ALA A 78 3.81 -10.94 18.57
N ARG A 79 5.09 -10.70 18.34
CA ARG A 79 5.62 -9.35 18.11
C ARG A 79 5.12 -8.78 16.80
N ILE A 80 5.14 -9.57 15.72
CA ILE A 80 4.70 -9.12 14.39
C ILE A 80 3.22 -8.81 14.41
N LEU A 81 2.41 -9.73 14.93
CA LEU A 81 0.96 -9.52 15.08
C LEU A 81 0.65 -8.31 15.98
N GLY A 82 1.28 -8.23 17.15
CA GLY A 82 1.07 -7.12 18.08
C GLY A 82 1.44 -5.76 17.51
N GLN A 83 2.54 -5.68 16.74
CA GLN A 83 2.93 -4.43 16.07
C GLN A 83 2.03 -4.08 14.89
N ALA A 84 1.54 -5.06 14.14
CA ALA A 84 0.56 -4.83 13.08
C ALA A 84 -0.77 -4.31 13.65
N LEU A 85 -1.26 -4.90 14.73
CA LEU A 85 -2.50 -4.47 15.41
C LEU A 85 -2.33 -3.09 16.05
N LEU A 86 -1.20 -2.81 16.70
CA LEU A 86 -0.91 -1.49 17.28
C LEU A 86 -0.85 -0.43 16.18
N GLY A 87 -0.11 -0.70 15.09
CA GLY A 87 -0.03 0.21 13.95
C GLY A 87 -1.40 0.46 13.32
N PHE A 88 -2.21 -0.57 13.17
CA PHE A 88 -3.58 -0.45 12.68
C PHE A 88 -4.45 0.43 13.63
N ALA A 89 -4.41 0.20 14.93
CA ALA A 89 -5.18 0.99 15.89
C ALA A 89 -4.80 2.47 15.86
N LEU A 90 -3.50 2.78 15.80
CA LEU A 90 -2.99 4.14 15.67
C LEU A 90 -3.41 4.78 14.34
N MET A 91 -3.40 4.01 13.25
CA MET A 91 -3.84 4.48 11.94
C MET A 91 -5.34 4.79 11.92
N MET A 92 -6.17 3.91 12.49
CA MET A 92 -7.60 4.14 12.61
C MET A 92 -7.91 5.40 13.41
N ALA A 93 -7.23 5.61 14.55
CA ALA A 93 -7.40 6.81 15.35
C ALA A 93 -7.01 8.08 14.58
N ALA A 94 -5.89 8.05 13.85
CA ALA A 94 -5.46 9.17 13.03
C ALA A 94 -6.44 9.44 11.87
N ASN A 95 -6.92 8.39 11.19
CA ASN A 95 -7.87 8.52 10.09
C ASN A 95 -9.21 9.10 10.54
N VAL A 96 -9.73 8.69 11.69
CA VAL A 96 -10.98 9.25 12.24
C VAL A 96 -10.81 10.76 12.51
N ILE A 97 -9.71 11.16 13.16
CA ILE A 97 -9.44 12.57 13.46
C ILE A 97 -9.31 13.39 12.17
N LEU A 98 -8.54 12.89 11.22
CA LEU A 98 -8.29 13.60 9.96
C LEU A 98 -9.54 13.65 9.06
N SER A 99 -10.31 12.59 8.98
CA SER A 99 -11.56 12.59 8.22
C SER A 99 -12.55 13.58 8.81
N TRP A 100 -12.66 13.66 10.14
CA TRP A 100 -13.46 14.65 10.80
C TRP A 100 -12.97 16.08 10.51
N GLN A 101 -11.66 16.35 10.55
CA GLN A 101 -11.12 17.66 10.22
C GLN A 101 -11.32 18.02 8.75
N LEU A 102 -11.10 17.07 7.84
CA LEU A 102 -11.27 17.30 6.39
C LEU A 102 -12.73 17.56 6.02
N SER A 103 -13.70 16.99 6.73
CA SER A 103 -15.14 17.23 6.47
C SER A 103 -15.57 18.70 6.61
N PHE A 104 -14.78 19.55 7.27
CA PHE A 104 -15.03 21.00 7.31
C PHE A 104 -14.59 21.72 6.02
N PHE A 105 -13.69 21.14 5.26
CA PHE A 105 -13.11 21.74 4.05
C PHE A 105 -13.55 21.04 2.76
N LEU A 106 -13.88 19.76 2.86
CA LEU A 106 -14.25 18.91 1.74
C LEU A 106 -15.63 18.30 2.01
N PRO A 107 -16.66 18.73 1.27
CA PRO A 107 -18.02 18.22 1.45
C PRO A 107 -18.21 16.80 0.91
N GLU A 108 -17.31 16.34 0.05
CA GLU A 108 -17.38 15.05 -0.63
C GLU A 108 -16.56 13.99 0.10
N ALA A 109 -16.90 12.72 -0.13
CA ALA A 109 -16.08 11.60 0.34
C ALA A 109 -14.77 11.50 -0.45
N ASN A 110 -13.77 10.77 0.10
CA ASN A 110 -12.51 10.55 -0.59
C ASN A 110 -12.76 9.80 -1.92
N PRO A 111 -12.42 10.39 -3.08
CA PRO A 111 -12.75 9.83 -4.39
C PRO A 111 -12.11 8.47 -4.66
N ASN A 112 -10.93 8.21 -4.10
CA ASN A 112 -10.31 6.89 -4.21
C ASN A 112 -11.12 5.81 -3.48
N ASN A 113 -11.63 6.12 -2.29
CA ASN A 113 -12.47 5.18 -1.53
C ASN A 113 -13.79 4.92 -2.27
N GLU A 114 -14.38 5.95 -2.84
CA GLU A 114 -15.60 5.81 -3.63
C GLU A 114 -15.39 4.96 -4.88
N ALA A 115 -14.28 5.16 -5.60
CA ALA A 115 -13.92 4.35 -6.76
C ALA A 115 -13.78 2.86 -6.38
N VAL A 116 -13.08 2.55 -5.29
CA VAL A 116 -12.96 1.18 -4.79
C VAL A 116 -14.33 0.59 -4.43
N MET A 117 -15.19 1.38 -3.76
CA MET A 117 -16.53 0.94 -3.39
C MET A 117 -17.41 0.67 -4.63
N GLN A 118 -17.40 1.53 -5.63
CA GLN A 118 -18.14 1.33 -6.86
C GLN A 118 -17.73 0.05 -7.58
N LEU A 119 -16.42 -0.22 -7.67
CA LEU A 119 -15.90 -1.46 -8.23
C LEU A 119 -16.29 -2.69 -7.40
N ALA A 120 -16.21 -2.58 -6.07
CA ALA A 120 -16.57 -3.67 -5.16
C ALA A 120 -18.08 -4.00 -5.18
N ARG A 121 -18.94 -3.03 -5.48
CA ARG A 121 -20.38 -3.29 -5.71
C ARG A 121 -20.64 -4.10 -6.98
N GLN A 122 -19.81 -3.92 -8.01
CA GLN A 122 -19.94 -4.65 -9.28
C GLN A 122 -19.39 -6.08 -9.18
N GLU A 123 -18.23 -6.23 -8.52
CA GLU A 123 -17.46 -7.48 -8.49
C GLU A 123 -16.91 -7.77 -7.08
N LYS A 124 -17.82 -7.99 -6.13
CA LYS A 124 -17.52 -8.05 -4.68
C LYS A 124 -16.32 -8.94 -4.32
N LEU A 125 -16.31 -10.19 -4.79
CA LEU A 125 -15.26 -11.15 -4.40
C LEU A 125 -13.92 -10.83 -5.07
N ARG A 126 -13.93 -10.45 -6.34
CA ARG A 126 -12.71 -10.19 -7.11
C ARG A 126 -12.04 -8.91 -6.64
N ILE A 127 -12.80 -7.83 -6.53
CA ILE A 127 -12.29 -6.55 -6.06
C ILE A 127 -11.93 -6.65 -4.57
N GLY A 128 -12.74 -7.34 -3.77
CA GLY A 128 -12.39 -7.61 -2.37
C GLY A 128 -11.06 -8.33 -2.21
N PHE A 129 -10.81 -9.37 -3.01
CA PHE A 129 -9.53 -10.08 -3.00
C PHE A 129 -8.36 -9.17 -3.38
N ILE A 130 -8.52 -8.36 -4.44
CA ILE A 130 -7.47 -7.42 -4.83
C ILE A 130 -7.20 -6.42 -3.70
N THR A 131 -8.23 -5.76 -3.22
CA THR A 131 -8.11 -4.69 -2.23
C THR A 131 -7.49 -5.20 -0.93
N VAL A 132 -7.88 -6.41 -0.49
CA VAL A 132 -7.43 -6.95 0.80
C VAL A 132 -6.10 -7.68 0.70
N VAL A 133 -5.78 -8.32 -0.43
CA VAL A 133 -4.60 -9.18 -0.54
C VAL A 133 -3.58 -8.65 -1.53
N MET A 134 -3.98 -8.49 -2.80
CA MET A 134 -3.02 -8.21 -3.86
C MET A 134 -2.45 -6.80 -3.80
N ALA A 135 -3.28 -5.80 -3.54
CA ALA A 135 -2.85 -4.40 -3.42
C ALA A 135 -1.87 -4.22 -2.24
N PRO A 136 -2.16 -4.67 -1.00
CA PRO A 136 -1.20 -4.60 0.08
C PRO A 136 0.15 -5.25 -0.24
N VAL A 137 0.16 -6.44 -0.82
CA VAL A 137 1.43 -7.11 -1.19
C VAL A 137 2.20 -6.30 -2.22
N LEU A 138 1.55 -5.89 -3.30
CA LEU A 138 2.15 -5.12 -4.38
C LEU A 138 2.69 -3.78 -3.88
N GLU A 139 1.87 -3.04 -3.15
CA GLU A 139 2.20 -1.70 -2.66
C GLU A 139 3.31 -1.73 -1.60
N GLU A 140 3.27 -2.69 -0.66
CA GLU A 140 4.35 -2.81 0.31
C GLU A 140 5.68 -3.20 -0.35
N LEU A 141 5.66 -4.05 -1.39
CA LEU A 141 6.85 -4.35 -2.17
C LEU A 141 7.41 -3.10 -2.87
N MET A 142 6.55 -2.28 -3.50
CA MET A 142 7.00 -1.06 -4.19
C MET A 142 7.48 0.01 -3.20
N PHE A 143 6.66 0.33 -2.18
CA PHE A 143 6.93 1.49 -1.32
C PHE A 143 7.85 1.15 -0.14
N ARG A 144 7.64 0.03 0.58
CA ARG A 144 8.44 -0.32 1.76
C ARG A 144 9.68 -1.11 1.39
N GLY A 145 9.53 -2.13 0.58
CA GLY A 145 10.67 -2.91 0.06
C GLY A 145 11.53 -2.08 -0.90
N GLY A 146 10.89 -1.46 -1.90
CA GLY A 146 11.55 -0.67 -2.93
C GLY A 146 12.03 0.69 -2.44
N VAL A 147 11.11 1.67 -2.41
CA VAL A 147 11.43 3.08 -2.13
C VAL A 147 12.09 3.27 -0.76
N PHE A 148 11.38 2.89 0.31
CA PHE A 148 11.90 3.04 1.67
C PHE A 148 13.19 2.24 1.88
N GLY A 149 13.21 0.98 1.49
CA GLY A 149 14.36 0.10 1.63
C GLY A 149 15.60 0.59 0.87
N LEU A 150 15.43 1.19 -0.30
CA LEU A 150 16.54 1.75 -1.08
C LEU A 150 17.07 3.04 -0.46
N VAL A 151 16.18 4.03 -0.19
CA VAL A 151 16.57 5.34 0.34
C VAL A 151 17.14 5.25 1.75
N ARG A 152 16.61 4.34 2.58
CA ARG A 152 17.11 4.10 3.94
C ARG A 152 18.58 3.71 4.01
N ARG A 153 19.16 3.20 2.94
CA ARG A 153 20.60 2.85 2.86
C ARG A 153 21.51 4.06 3.03
N TRP A 154 20.98 5.25 2.66
CA TRP A 154 21.71 6.51 2.75
C TRP A 154 21.20 7.41 3.86
N ASN A 155 19.87 7.53 3.99
CA ASN A 155 19.27 8.44 4.94
C ASN A 155 17.91 7.92 5.41
N ARG A 156 17.78 7.61 6.71
CA ARG A 156 16.54 7.08 7.29
C ARG A 156 15.40 8.10 7.30
N PRO A 157 15.56 9.36 7.76
CA PRO A 157 14.53 10.40 7.63
C PRO A 157 14.06 10.63 6.20
N ALA A 158 14.98 10.68 5.23
CA ALA A 158 14.62 10.82 3.83
C ALA A 158 13.81 9.63 3.31
N ALA A 159 14.09 8.40 3.78
CA ALA A 159 13.32 7.22 3.40
C ALA A 159 11.85 7.33 3.85
N TYR A 160 11.62 7.81 5.07
CA TYR A 160 10.26 8.10 5.53
C TYR A 160 9.60 9.16 4.64
N ALA A 161 10.23 10.32 4.47
CA ALA A 161 9.66 11.42 3.70
C ALA A 161 9.31 11.00 2.26
N VAL A 162 10.25 10.37 1.54
CA VAL A 162 10.05 9.98 0.14
C VAL A 162 8.97 8.89 0.03
N SER A 163 9.01 7.85 0.88
CA SER A 163 8.04 6.76 0.81
C SER A 163 6.62 7.24 1.17
N ILE A 164 6.49 8.11 2.18
CA ILE A 164 5.20 8.67 2.60
C ILE A 164 4.60 9.54 1.48
N LEU A 165 5.38 10.48 0.95
CA LEU A 165 4.90 11.40 -0.08
C LEU A 165 4.52 10.67 -1.36
N LEU A 166 5.35 9.74 -1.83
CA LEU A 166 5.05 8.97 -3.05
C LEU A 166 3.82 8.09 -2.87
N PHE A 167 3.69 7.39 -1.75
CA PHE A 167 2.52 6.56 -1.46
C PHE A 167 1.24 7.40 -1.45
N SER A 168 1.24 8.52 -0.70
CA SER A 168 0.08 9.40 -0.59
C SER A 168 -0.27 10.05 -1.94
N ALA A 169 0.74 10.49 -2.69
CA ALA A 169 0.52 11.05 -4.02
C ALA A 169 -0.08 10.03 -5.00
N CYS A 170 0.36 8.76 -4.95
CA CYS A 170 -0.20 7.71 -5.81
C CYS A 170 -1.70 7.44 -5.59
N HIS A 171 -2.23 7.79 -4.41
CA HIS A 171 -3.64 7.63 -4.10
C HIS A 171 -4.50 8.85 -4.42
N THR A 172 -3.88 9.99 -4.77
CA THR A 172 -4.60 11.26 -4.95
C THR A 172 -4.40 11.89 -6.32
N TRP A 173 -3.25 11.65 -6.97
CA TRP A 173 -2.83 12.42 -8.15
C TRP A 173 -3.85 12.41 -9.31
N GLN A 174 -4.47 11.27 -9.61
CA GLN A 174 -5.39 11.16 -10.74
C GLN A 174 -6.66 12.01 -10.52
N TYR A 175 -7.17 12.04 -9.30
CA TYR A 175 -8.33 12.88 -8.95
C TYR A 175 -7.96 14.36 -8.88
N ALA A 176 -6.75 14.65 -8.39
CA ALA A 176 -6.25 16.01 -8.31
C ALA A 176 -5.90 16.63 -9.69
N LEU A 177 -5.82 15.82 -10.75
CA LEU A 177 -5.78 16.31 -12.13
C LEU A 177 -7.16 16.77 -12.63
N GLU A 178 -8.24 16.21 -12.09
CA GLU A 178 -9.62 16.61 -12.42
C GLU A 178 -10.00 17.89 -11.65
N ASP A 179 -9.73 17.91 -10.33
CA ASP A 179 -9.89 19.09 -9.48
C ASP A 179 -8.73 19.20 -8.48
N PRO A 180 -7.93 20.28 -8.53
CA PRO A 180 -6.81 20.49 -7.62
C PRO A 180 -7.16 20.44 -6.12
N ILE A 181 -8.42 20.66 -5.73
CA ILE A 181 -8.88 20.56 -4.34
C ILE A 181 -8.63 19.16 -3.76
N TYR A 182 -8.65 18.13 -4.59
CA TYR A 182 -8.42 16.75 -4.17
C TYR A 182 -6.99 16.47 -3.68
N TRP A 183 -6.02 17.37 -3.92
CA TRP A 183 -4.72 17.28 -3.25
C TRP A 183 -4.83 17.33 -1.71
N LEU A 184 -5.89 17.90 -1.16
CA LEU A 184 -6.12 17.92 0.29
C LEU A 184 -6.29 16.50 0.85
N TYR A 185 -6.80 15.55 0.08
CA TYR A 185 -6.89 14.14 0.51
C TYR A 185 -5.52 13.46 0.68
N LEU A 186 -4.44 14.03 0.13
CA LEU A 186 -3.08 13.55 0.38
C LEU A 186 -2.82 13.46 1.90
N VAL A 187 -3.30 14.43 2.67
CA VAL A 187 -3.13 14.49 4.13
C VAL A 187 -3.71 13.24 4.82
N GLN A 188 -4.81 12.68 4.30
CA GLN A 188 -5.45 11.48 4.85
C GLN A 188 -4.57 10.22 4.72
N TYR A 189 -3.71 10.17 3.70
CA TYR A 189 -2.81 9.02 3.48
C TYR A 189 -1.48 9.14 4.22
N LEU A 190 -1.09 10.33 4.71
CA LEU A 190 0.19 10.53 5.40
C LEU A 190 0.34 9.63 6.65
N PRO A 191 -0.64 9.56 7.59
CA PRO A 191 -0.50 8.71 8.77
C PRO A 191 -0.44 7.23 8.43
N ALA A 192 -1.27 6.78 7.48
CA ALA A 192 -1.26 5.40 7.03
C ALA A 192 0.11 5.02 6.48
N SER A 193 0.65 5.82 5.57
CA SER A 193 1.96 5.58 4.99
C SER A 193 3.09 5.67 6.02
N PHE A 194 3.03 6.63 6.95
CA PHE A 194 3.99 6.74 8.04
C PHE A 194 4.00 5.48 8.92
N LEU A 195 2.83 5.02 9.34
CA LEU A 195 2.73 3.86 10.24
C LEU A 195 3.14 2.55 9.56
N LEU A 196 2.85 2.39 8.27
CA LEU A 196 3.33 1.26 7.47
C LEU A 196 4.87 1.27 7.36
N CYS A 197 5.50 2.44 7.14
CA CYS A 197 6.95 2.59 7.20
C CYS A 197 7.49 2.27 8.61
N TRP A 198 6.82 2.77 9.65
CA TRP A 198 7.24 2.60 11.04
C TRP A 198 7.20 1.13 11.48
N VAL A 199 6.14 0.38 11.19
CA VAL A 199 6.07 -1.03 11.56
C VAL A 199 7.08 -1.87 10.78
N TYR A 200 7.30 -1.57 9.49
CA TYR A 200 8.33 -2.20 8.69
C TYR A 200 9.72 -1.93 9.26
N ASP A 201 10.03 -0.66 9.53
CA ASP A 201 11.32 -0.23 10.05
C ASP A 201 11.64 -0.79 11.44
N ARG A 202 10.62 -0.87 12.33
CA ARG A 202 10.75 -1.36 13.69
C ARG A 202 10.92 -2.86 13.79
N ASN A 203 10.30 -3.61 12.89
CA ASN A 203 10.32 -5.08 12.92
C ASN A 203 11.32 -5.70 11.96
N ASP A 204 11.83 -4.92 11.00
CA ASP A 204 12.69 -5.40 9.93
C ASP A 204 12.06 -6.61 9.21
N CYS A 205 10.75 -6.53 8.99
CA CYS A 205 9.93 -7.57 8.38
C CYS A 205 8.79 -6.95 7.57
N ILE A 206 8.79 -7.18 6.26
CA ILE A 206 7.78 -6.61 5.36
C ILE A 206 6.39 -7.18 5.63
N TRP A 207 6.31 -8.40 6.13
CA TRP A 207 5.04 -9.04 6.46
C TRP A 207 4.29 -8.34 7.59
N THR A 208 5.01 -7.57 8.45
CA THR A 208 4.34 -6.74 9.48
C THR A 208 3.54 -5.62 8.83
N SER A 209 4.10 -4.93 7.84
CA SER A 209 3.39 -3.86 7.13
C SER A 209 2.34 -4.42 6.17
N ILE A 210 2.61 -5.52 5.47
CA ILE A 210 1.61 -6.22 4.65
C ILE A 210 0.40 -6.61 5.50
N LEU A 211 0.61 -7.26 6.65
CA LEU A 211 -0.46 -7.69 7.54
C LEU A 211 -1.28 -6.49 8.07
N MET A 212 -0.61 -5.45 8.54
CA MET A 212 -1.27 -4.21 8.98
C MET A 212 -2.12 -3.59 7.86
N HIS A 213 -1.59 -3.54 6.64
CA HIS A 213 -2.27 -2.99 5.46
C HIS A 213 -3.49 -3.85 5.08
N MET A 214 -3.34 -5.18 5.08
CA MET A 214 -4.44 -6.12 4.84
C MET A 214 -5.57 -5.94 5.88
N ILE A 215 -5.24 -5.80 7.16
CA ILE A 215 -6.22 -5.56 8.23
C ILE A 215 -6.95 -4.24 7.96
N ASN A 216 -6.22 -3.17 7.66
CA ASN A 216 -6.81 -1.87 7.35
C ASN A 216 -7.80 -1.96 6.19
N ASN A 217 -7.37 -2.53 5.06
CA ASN A 217 -8.22 -2.62 3.88
C ASN A 217 -9.43 -3.53 4.09
N SER A 218 -9.27 -4.60 4.89
CA SER A 218 -10.39 -5.48 5.27
C SER A 218 -11.45 -4.73 6.07
N VAL A 219 -11.02 -3.98 7.09
CA VAL A 219 -11.94 -3.22 7.96
C VAL A 219 -12.58 -2.07 7.17
N SER A 220 -11.81 -1.34 6.35
CA SER A 220 -12.32 -0.26 5.52
C SER A 220 -13.37 -0.76 4.52
N LEU A 221 -13.06 -1.85 3.81
CA LEU A 221 -13.99 -2.43 2.85
C LEU A 221 -15.27 -2.95 3.52
N TRP A 222 -15.13 -3.56 4.69
CA TRP A 222 -16.26 -4.04 5.48
C TRP A 222 -17.13 -2.88 5.98
N ALA A 223 -16.54 -1.80 6.48
CA ALA A 223 -17.25 -0.59 6.88
C ALA A 223 -18.03 0.04 5.71
N MET A 224 -17.40 0.13 4.53
CA MET A 224 -18.06 0.59 3.30
C MET A 224 -19.26 -0.28 2.92
N TRP A 225 -19.19 -1.60 3.08
CA TRP A 225 -20.32 -2.50 2.78
C TRP A 225 -21.47 -2.36 3.78
N LEU A 226 -21.20 -1.97 5.01
CA LEU A 226 -22.20 -1.68 6.03
C LEU A 226 -22.79 -0.27 5.90
N GLY A 227 -22.26 0.59 5.03
CA GLY A 227 -22.67 1.98 4.88
C GLY A 227 -22.28 2.88 6.05
N VAL A 228 -21.22 2.54 6.76
CA VAL A 228 -20.68 3.27 7.93
C VAL A 228 -19.35 3.97 7.60
N GLY A 229 -18.97 4.06 6.33
CA GLY A 229 -17.73 4.69 5.86
C GLY A 229 -17.97 5.97 5.09
#